data_3b2e27cbf5262c9aead138ceb7eec107
#
_entry.id   3b2e27cbf5262c9aead138ceb7eec107
#
_cell.length_a   1.000
_cell.length_b   1.000
_cell.length_c   1.000
_cell.angle_alpha   90.00
_cell.angle_beta   90.00
_cell.angle_gamma   90.00
#
_symmetry.space_group_name_H-M   'P 1'
#
loop_
_entity.id
_entity.type
_entity.pdbx_description
1 polymer ?
#
loop_
_entity_poly.entity_id
_entity_poly.type
_entity_poly.pdbx_seq_one_letter_code
_entity_poly.pdbx_strand_id
1 'polypeptide(L)'
;MHDIYDFDHLVDRHGTYCTQWDYVADRFGHADLLPFTISDMDFETAPCIRQTLATRLEHGVFGYSRWNHGDFKGAVSDWFACRYGASLDPETLVYGPSVIYVIAQLVSLWSAPGEGVLVHTPAYDAFGNMLAANDRVLLPCPLIKAQGSYQIDWQCFEQQAARPDCRILLLCSPHNPTGRVWTRDELGRMAAICQRHGVKVISDDIHMDISFTRYLPWSEVAPDDSWALVSSGSKSFNIPALGGAYAFIANAEARAAYLQRLKAAHGLSSPPILGVLAHISAYRDGGAWLDVLKSYLHGNLAQVAARLNGAFPAIDYRVPEGTYLAWIDLRGLGIDSTERMDALQALLVEKYRVAIMRGDTYGPEGRSYLRLNVGCPRSKVDKGLDALIRALQELLAG
;
A
#
# COMPACT_ATOMS: atom_id res chain seq x y z
N MET A 1 -24.24 -9.64 12.23
CA MET A 1 -22.89 -9.27 12.77
C MET A 1 -22.37 -7.92 12.24
N HIS A 2 -23.15 -7.16 11.45
CA HIS A 2 -22.72 -5.84 10.93
C HIS A 2 -22.91 -4.67 11.91
N ASP A 3 -23.60 -4.86 13.04
CA ASP A 3 -23.96 -3.78 13.97
C ASP A 3 -22.92 -3.48 15.07
N ILE A 4 -21.76 -4.17 15.07
CA ILE A 4 -20.76 -4.00 16.14
C ILE A 4 -19.79 -2.86 15.84
N TYR A 5 -19.52 -2.56 14.55
CA TYR A 5 -18.59 -1.53 14.11
C TYR A 5 -19.30 -0.61 13.11
N ASP A 6 -19.33 0.69 13.41
CA ASP A 6 -19.98 1.70 12.58
C ASP A 6 -18.96 2.36 11.65
N PHE A 7 -18.92 1.90 10.39
CA PHE A 7 -18.13 2.50 9.32
C PHE A 7 -18.87 3.57 8.51
N ASP A 8 -20.15 3.82 8.79
CA ASP A 8 -20.91 4.91 8.18
C ASP A 8 -20.80 6.23 8.95
N HIS A 9 -20.25 6.18 10.17
CA HIS A 9 -19.98 7.37 10.97
C HIS A 9 -18.93 8.26 10.31
N LEU A 10 -19.28 9.55 10.12
CA LEU A 10 -18.35 10.55 9.61
C LEU A 10 -17.48 11.10 10.74
N VAL A 11 -16.19 10.83 10.69
CA VAL A 11 -15.21 11.39 11.60
C VAL A 11 -14.64 12.67 11.00
N ASP A 12 -14.81 13.81 11.68
CA ASP A 12 -14.13 15.06 11.30
C ASP A 12 -12.63 14.95 11.60
N ARG A 13 -11.82 15.10 10.56
CA ARG A 13 -10.36 15.00 10.65
C ARG A 13 -9.66 16.36 10.51
N HIS A 14 -10.41 17.46 10.43
CA HIS A 14 -9.81 18.81 10.42
C HIS A 14 -9.20 19.15 11.79
N GLY A 15 -8.09 19.88 11.77
CA GLY A 15 -7.36 20.26 12.98
C GLY A 15 -6.61 19.12 13.68
N THR A 16 -6.42 17.99 12.99
CA THR A 16 -5.69 16.82 13.51
C THR A 16 -4.29 16.67 12.93
N TYR A 17 -3.82 17.65 12.16
CA TYR A 17 -2.59 17.60 11.36
C TYR A 17 -2.60 16.49 10.31
N CYS A 18 -3.79 16.12 9.84
CA CYS A 18 -3.97 15.07 8.84
C CYS A 18 -3.51 15.55 7.46
N THR A 19 -2.56 14.85 6.87
CA THR A 19 -2.03 15.19 5.53
C THR A 19 -3.12 15.23 4.47
N GLN A 20 -4.11 14.34 4.54
CA GLN A 20 -5.18 14.26 3.56
C GLN A 20 -6.19 15.41 3.67
N TRP A 21 -6.48 15.89 4.90
CA TRP A 21 -7.51 16.89 5.16
C TRP A 21 -6.93 18.29 5.40
N ASP A 22 -5.99 18.42 6.36
CA ASP A 22 -5.48 19.75 6.75
C ASP A 22 -4.48 20.31 5.73
N TYR A 23 -3.81 19.44 4.96
CA TYR A 23 -2.77 19.82 3.99
C TYR A 23 -3.12 19.49 2.54
N VAL A 24 -4.40 19.30 2.22
CA VAL A 24 -4.86 19.05 0.84
C VAL A 24 -4.49 20.20 -0.10
N ALA A 25 -4.44 21.44 0.40
CA ALA A 25 -4.07 22.63 -0.35
C ALA A 25 -2.64 22.59 -0.90
N ASP A 26 -1.71 21.94 -0.23
CA ASP A 26 -0.30 21.85 -0.65
C ASP A 26 -0.14 21.22 -2.03
N ARG A 27 -1.05 20.32 -2.38
CA ARG A 27 -1.04 19.62 -3.67
C ARG A 27 -2.09 20.14 -4.65
N PHE A 28 -3.24 20.58 -4.15
CA PHE A 28 -4.41 20.90 -4.99
C PHE A 28 -4.78 22.39 -4.97
N GLY A 29 -4.08 23.23 -4.21
CA GLY A 29 -4.24 24.69 -4.19
C GLY A 29 -5.42 25.21 -3.37
N HIS A 30 -6.32 24.32 -2.89
CA HIS A 30 -7.52 24.69 -2.13
C HIS A 30 -7.67 23.84 -0.87
N ALA A 31 -7.99 24.48 0.26
CA ALA A 31 -8.12 23.82 1.56
C ALA A 31 -9.51 23.17 1.81
N ASP A 32 -10.52 23.58 1.05
CA ASP A 32 -11.92 23.17 1.23
C ASP A 32 -12.35 22.04 0.28
N LEU A 33 -11.39 21.21 -0.15
CA LEU A 33 -11.65 20.06 -1.02
C LEU A 33 -12.06 18.84 -0.21
N LEU A 34 -12.96 18.03 -0.76
CA LEU A 34 -13.25 16.69 -0.25
C LEU A 34 -12.18 15.72 -0.76
N PRO A 35 -11.27 15.20 0.10
CA PRO A 35 -10.10 14.48 -0.37
C PRO A 35 -10.32 12.96 -0.50
N PHE A 36 -9.76 12.36 -1.58
CA PHE A 36 -9.70 10.93 -1.85
C PHE A 36 -8.29 10.52 -2.28
N THR A 37 -7.27 11.01 -1.63
CA THR A 37 -5.90 11.09 -2.14
C THR A 37 -4.93 10.11 -1.48
N ILE A 38 -4.60 10.33 -0.22
CA ILE A 38 -3.61 9.58 0.54
C ILE A 38 -4.19 8.21 0.96
N SER A 39 -3.33 7.18 1.04
CA SER A 39 -3.76 5.84 1.42
C SER A 39 -3.80 5.64 2.93
N ASP A 40 -4.54 6.50 3.65
CA ASP A 40 -5.09 6.26 4.97
C ASP A 40 -6.63 6.26 4.88
N MET A 41 -7.32 5.97 5.97
CA MET A 41 -8.77 5.84 5.98
C MET A 41 -9.41 6.87 6.92
N ASP A 42 -10.70 7.19 6.67
CA ASP A 42 -11.48 8.08 7.53
C ASP A 42 -12.29 7.31 8.60
N PHE A 43 -11.78 6.15 8.99
CA PHE A 43 -12.38 5.33 10.05
C PHE A 43 -11.56 5.40 11.33
N GLU A 44 -12.23 5.33 12.47
CA GLU A 44 -11.54 5.03 13.71
C GLU A 44 -10.85 3.66 13.62
N THR A 45 -9.66 3.55 14.23
CA THR A 45 -8.98 2.25 14.34
C THR A 45 -9.76 1.29 15.24
N ALA A 46 -9.39 -0.01 15.19
CA ALA A 46 -10.05 -1.07 15.96
C ALA A 46 -10.16 -0.73 17.46
N PRO A 47 -11.30 -1.01 18.12
CA PRO A 47 -11.51 -0.71 19.54
C PRO A 47 -10.45 -1.30 20.46
N CYS A 48 -9.93 -2.50 20.17
CA CYS A 48 -8.86 -3.12 20.94
C CYS A 48 -7.59 -2.27 20.94
N ILE A 49 -7.23 -1.67 19.81
CA ILE A 49 -6.08 -0.77 19.69
C ILE A 49 -6.32 0.48 20.53
N ARG A 50 -7.48 1.13 20.38
CA ARG A 50 -7.83 2.34 21.15
C ARG A 50 -7.75 2.08 22.65
N GLN A 51 -8.30 0.95 23.11
CA GLN A 51 -8.26 0.56 24.52
C GLN A 51 -6.83 0.35 25.04
N THR A 52 -6.00 -0.36 24.26
CA THR A 52 -4.59 -0.60 24.61
C THR A 52 -3.81 0.72 24.71
N LEU A 53 -4.02 1.64 23.77
CA LEU A 53 -3.38 2.95 23.79
C LEU A 53 -3.86 3.80 24.97
N ALA A 54 -5.16 3.82 25.27
CA ALA A 54 -5.69 4.56 26.42
C ALA A 54 -5.08 4.08 27.74
N THR A 55 -5.03 2.76 27.97
CA THR A 55 -4.39 2.17 29.14
C THR A 55 -2.91 2.57 29.24
N ARG A 56 -2.21 2.60 28.11
CA ARG A 56 -0.79 3.00 28.11
C ARG A 56 -0.59 4.49 28.40
N LEU A 57 -1.50 5.35 27.94
CA LEU A 57 -1.48 6.78 28.22
C LEU A 57 -1.73 7.05 29.71
N GLU A 58 -2.68 6.34 30.36
CA GLU A 58 -2.97 6.44 31.77
C GLU A 58 -1.77 6.11 32.67
N HIS A 59 -0.87 5.21 32.23
CA HIS A 59 0.37 4.89 32.96
C HIS A 59 1.31 6.10 33.11
N GLY A 60 1.33 7.03 32.13
CA GLY A 60 2.01 8.33 32.19
C GLY A 60 3.54 8.33 32.10
N VAL A 61 4.23 7.17 32.08
CA VAL A 61 5.71 7.10 31.96
C VAL A 61 6.11 6.59 30.59
N PHE A 62 6.81 7.41 29.79
CA PHE A 62 7.21 7.11 28.40
C PHE A 62 8.74 7.00 28.29
N GLY A 63 9.33 6.04 29.00
CA GLY A 63 10.76 5.71 28.90
C GLY A 63 11.07 4.92 27.61
N TYR A 64 12.36 4.61 27.41
CA TYR A 64 12.80 3.80 26.26
C TYR A 64 12.09 2.45 26.22
N SER A 65 11.67 2.05 25.03
CA SER A 65 11.01 0.78 24.77
C SER A 65 11.82 -0.13 23.86
N ARG A 66 11.39 -1.39 23.76
CA ARG A 66 12.00 -2.40 22.88
C ARG A 66 10.91 -3.04 22.04
N TRP A 67 11.28 -3.46 20.84
CA TRP A 67 10.47 -4.28 19.95
C TRP A 67 10.85 -5.78 20.01
N ASN A 68 12.14 -6.08 20.32
CA ASN A 68 12.67 -7.43 20.30
C ASN A 68 12.26 -8.21 21.57
N HIS A 69 11.00 -8.61 21.61
CA HIS A 69 10.42 -9.44 22.69
C HIS A 69 9.30 -10.33 22.10
N GLY A 70 8.98 -11.40 22.83
CA GLY A 70 8.04 -12.42 22.39
C GLY A 70 6.65 -11.91 22.05
N ASP A 71 6.15 -10.88 22.76
CA ASP A 71 4.81 -10.35 22.47
C ASP A 71 4.71 -9.72 21.09
N PHE A 72 5.68 -8.90 20.68
CA PHE A 72 5.66 -8.29 19.35
C PHE A 72 5.93 -9.32 18.26
N LYS A 73 7.02 -10.09 18.39
CA LYS A 73 7.40 -11.11 17.41
C LYS A 73 6.31 -12.17 17.27
N GLY A 74 5.78 -12.66 18.39
CA GLY A 74 4.72 -13.67 18.41
C GLY A 74 3.43 -13.14 17.78
N ALA A 75 2.97 -11.93 18.14
CA ALA A 75 1.76 -11.36 17.54
C ALA A 75 1.83 -11.30 16.01
N VAL A 76 2.99 -10.89 15.46
CA VAL A 76 3.18 -10.82 14.00
C VAL A 76 3.25 -12.23 13.39
N SER A 77 4.07 -13.14 13.94
CA SER A 77 4.22 -14.50 13.39
C SER A 77 2.92 -15.30 13.47
N ASP A 78 2.20 -15.21 14.58
CA ASP A 78 0.90 -15.87 14.78
C ASP A 78 -0.15 -15.34 13.80
N TRP A 79 -0.11 -14.04 13.48
CA TRP A 79 -0.98 -13.46 12.47
C TRP A 79 -0.77 -14.10 11.10
N PHE A 80 0.50 -14.24 10.66
CA PHE A 80 0.81 -14.91 9.40
C PHE A 80 0.37 -16.38 9.40
N ALA A 81 0.60 -17.09 10.50
CA ALA A 81 0.18 -18.49 10.63
C ALA A 81 -1.35 -18.62 10.57
N CYS A 82 -2.08 -17.80 11.34
CA CYS A 82 -3.53 -17.90 11.44
C CYS A 82 -4.26 -17.38 10.19
N ARG A 83 -3.79 -16.28 9.59
CA ARG A 83 -4.50 -15.63 8.47
C ARG A 83 -4.10 -16.16 7.10
N TYR A 84 -2.85 -16.57 6.94
CA TYR A 84 -2.29 -16.97 5.63
C TYR A 84 -1.76 -18.40 5.59
N GLY A 85 -1.71 -19.09 6.74
CA GLY A 85 -1.15 -20.44 6.85
C GLY A 85 0.36 -20.48 6.63
N ALA A 86 1.05 -19.34 6.79
CA ALA A 86 2.48 -19.20 6.58
C ALA A 86 3.23 -19.24 7.92
N SER A 87 4.14 -20.20 8.06
CA SER A 87 4.99 -20.34 9.25
C SER A 87 6.27 -19.55 9.06
N LEU A 88 6.34 -18.35 9.63
CA LEU A 88 7.52 -17.48 9.62
C LEU A 88 8.24 -17.54 10.96
N ASP A 89 9.56 -17.79 10.91
CA ASP A 89 10.40 -17.82 12.11
C ASP A 89 10.47 -16.43 12.76
N PRO A 90 9.93 -16.25 13.98
CA PRO A 90 9.96 -14.97 14.69
C PRO A 90 11.40 -14.43 14.92
N GLU A 91 12.44 -15.28 14.89
CA GLU A 91 13.82 -14.82 15.04
C GLU A 91 14.37 -14.15 13.75
N THR A 92 13.68 -14.28 12.63
CA THR A 92 13.99 -13.54 11.40
C THR A 92 13.32 -12.17 11.33
N LEU A 93 12.41 -11.88 12.26
CA LEU A 93 11.68 -10.62 12.33
C LEU A 93 12.55 -9.50 12.89
N VAL A 94 12.53 -8.35 12.20
CA VAL A 94 13.15 -7.09 12.62
C VAL A 94 12.14 -5.97 12.59
N TYR A 95 12.39 -4.93 13.39
CA TYR A 95 11.60 -3.70 13.42
C TYR A 95 12.21 -2.64 12.47
N GLY A 96 11.36 -1.75 11.99
CA GLY A 96 11.75 -0.47 11.37
C GLY A 96 10.72 0.63 11.66
N PRO A 97 11.12 1.92 11.53
CA PRO A 97 10.21 3.04 11.81
C PRO A 97 9.09 3.18 10.77
N SER A 98 9.34 2.75 9.53
CA SER A 98 8.36 2.70 8.44
C SER A 98 8.76 1.65 7.40
N VAL A 99 7.80 1.21 6.57
CA VAL A 99 8.04 0.25 5.48
C VAL A 99 9.06 0.80 4.50
N ILE A 100 8.93 2.06 4.05
CA ILE A 100 9.86 2.68 3.10
C ILE A 100 11.29 2.78 3.68
N TYR A 101 11.44 3.04 4.98
CA TYR A 101 12.75 3.02 5.62
C TYR A 101 13.39 1.63 5.54
N VAL A 102 12.62 0.57 5.88
CA VAL A 102 13.13 -0.81 5.82
C VAL A 102 13.55 -1.18 4.41
N ILE A 103 12.70 -0.88 3.42
CA ILE A 103 12.99 -1.12 2.00
C ILE A 103 14.25 -0.38 1.57
N ALA A 104 14.40 0.90 1.90
CA ALA A 104 15.58 1.70 1.55
C ALA A 104 16.87 1.12 2.14
N GLN A 105 16.82 0.62 3.39
CA GLN A 105 17.98 -0.03 4.01
C GLN A 105 18.34 -1.36 3.31
N LEU A 106 17.36 -2.18 2.97
CA LEU A 106 17.57 -3.42 2.24
C LEU A 106 18.09 -3.18 0.83
N VAL A 107 17.54 -2.18 0.12
CA VAL A 107 18.06 -1.75 -1.20
C VAL A 107 19.53 -1.36 -1.09
N SER A 108 19.90 -0.56 -0.09
CA SER A 108 21.29 -0.14 0.12
C SER A 108 22.22 -1.26 0.57
N LEU A 109 21.69 -2.32 1.20
CA LEU A 109 22.47 -3.51 1.59
C LEU A 109 22.69 -4.48 0.42
N TRP A 110 21.73 -4.56 -0.50
CA TRP A 110 21.70 -5.58 -1.54
C TRP A 110 22.09 -5.08 -2.92
N SER A 111 22.34 -3.78 -3.06
CA SER A 111 22.79 -3.16 -4.30
C SER A 111 23.81 -2.06 -4.04
N ALA A 112 24.57 -1.70 -5.07
CA ALA A 112 25.47 -0.54 -5.10
C ALA A 112 24.81 0.65 -5.86
N PRO A 113 25.31 1.90 -5.67
CA PRO A 113 24.92 3.02 -6.51
C PRO A 113 25.03 2.71 -8.01
N GLY A 114 24.01 3.10 -8.77
CA GLY A 114 23.90 2.83 -10.21
C GLY A 114 23.32 1.46 -10.58
N GLU A 115 23.17 0.53 -9.61
CA GLU A 115 22.55 -0.77 -9.88
C GLU A 115 21.02 -0.68 -9.88
N GLY A 116 20.40 -1.64 -10.56
CA GLY A 116 18.98 -1.66 -10.90
C GLY A 116 18.10 -2.40 -9.90
N VAL A 117 16.91 -1.88 -9.73
CA VAL A 117 15.81 -2.49 -8.97
C VAL A 117 14.61 -2.66 -9.90
N LEU A 118 14.23 -3.91 -10.14
CA LEU A 118 13.08 -4.29 -10.97
C LEU A 118 11.78 -4.01 -10.22
N VAL A 119 10.87 -3.29 -10.87
CA VAL A 119 9.58 -2.88 -10.28
C VAL A 119 8.48 -3.04 -11.32
N HIS A 120 7.36 -3.65 -10.97
CA HIS A 120 6.15 -3.60 -11.80
C HIS A 120 5.57 -2.18 -11.81
N THR A 121 5.32 -1.63 -13.00
CA THR A 121 4.72 -0.30 -13.18
C THR A 121 3.31 -0.40 -13.81
N PRO A 122 2.38 0.56 -13.51
CA PRO A 122 2.55 1.71 -12.62
C PRO A 122 2.87 1.28 -11.19
N ALA A 123 3.60 2.08 -10.42
CA ALA A 123 4.06 1.72 -9.08
C ALA A 123 3.79 2.81 -8.05
N TYR A 124 3.83 2.47 -6.78
CA TYR A 124 3.79 3.46 -5.70
C TYR A 124 4.93 4.47 -5.87
N ASP A 125 4.59 5.76 -5.92
CA ASP A 125 5.52 6.84 -6.25
C ASP A 125 6.73 6.93 -5.31
N ALA A 126 6.56 6.57 -4.04
CA ALA A 126 7.66 6.54 -3.08
C ALA A 126 8.76 5.55 -3.45
N PHE A 127 8.48 4.49 -4.24
CA PHE A 127 9.52 3.57 -4.70
C PHE A 127 10.50 4.28 -5.63
N GLY A 128 10.00 4.95 -6.66
CA GLY A 128 10.84 5.70 -7.59
C GLY A 128 11.65 6.79 -6.90
N ASN A 129 11.00 7.58 -6.04
CA ASN A 129 11.64 8.64 -5.28
C ASN A 129 12.72 8.10 -4.33
N MET A 130 12.45 7.02 -3.61
CA MET A 130 13.40 6.36 -2.71
C MET A 130 14.59 5.78 -3.47
N LEU A 131 14.36 5.11 -4.60
CA LEU A 131 15.44 4.56 -5.42
C LEU A 131 16.35 5.67 -5.96
N ALA A 132 15.79 6.73 -6.52
CA ALA A 132 16.53 7.89 -7.02
C ALA A 132 17.34 8.57 -5.91
N ALA A 133 16.74 8.78 -4.74
CA ALA A 133 17.41 9.40 -3.59
C ALA A 133 18.56 8.55 -3.01
N ASN A 134 18.59 7.26 -3.32
CA ASN A 134 19.64 6.33 -2.94
C ASN A 134 20.58 5.97 -4.12
N ASP A 135 20.54 6.70 -5.23
CA ASP A 135 21.34 6.46 -6.43
C ASP A 135 21.11 5.07 -7.05
N ARG A 136 19.90 4.51 -6.98
CA ARG A 136 19.53 3.26 -7.64
C ARG A 136 18.67 3.53 -8.87
N VAL A 137 18.75 2.64 -9.86
CA VAL A 137 18.01 2.76 -11.11
C VAL A 137 16.75 1.93 -11.02
N LEU A 138 15.58 2.55 -11.21
CA LEU A 138 14.33 1.81 -11.37
C LEU A 138 14.33 1.13 -12.74
N LEU A 139 14.20 -0.20 -12.77
CA LEU A 139 14.02 -1.01 -13.97
C LEU A 139 12.53 -1.32 -14.12
N PRO A 140 11.80 -0.62 -15.01
CA PRO A 140 10.36 -0.80 -15.09
C PRO A 140 9.99 -2.10 -15.82
N CYS A 141 8.97 -2.78 -15.30
CA CYS A 141 8.28 -3.87 -15.98
C CYS A 141 6.78 -3.52 -16.03
N PRO A 142 6.31 -2.84 -17.09
CA PRO A 142 4.93 -2.42 -17.23
C PRO A 142 3.96 -3.59 -17.20
N LEU A 143 2.91 -3.46 -16.37
CA LEU A 143 1.81 -4.43 -16.37
C LEU A 143 0.92 -4.22 -17.58
N ILE A 144 0.47 -5.32 -18.17
CA ILE A 144 -0.41 -5.32 -19.34
C ILE A 144 -1.86 -5.41 -18.86
N LYS A 145 -2.70 -4.40 -19.19
CA LYS A 145 -4.14 -4.50 -18.96
C LYS A 145 -4.75 -5.48 -19.96
N ALA A 146 -5.31 -6.57 -19.46
CA ALA A 146 -5.97 -7.59 -20.27
C ALA A 146 -7.19 -8.15 -19.54
N GLN A 147 -8.28 -8.34 -20.26
CA GLN A 147 -9.52 -8.95 -19.76
C GLN A 147 -10.06 -8.31 -18.46
N GLY A 148 -9.87 -6.98 -18.33
CA GLY A 148 -10.32 -6.22 -17.16
C GLY A 148 -9.46 -6.37 -15.90
N SER A 149 -8.29 -7.00 -16.00
CA SER A 149 -7.27 -7.13 -14.95
C SER A 149 -5.89 -6.74 -15.49
N TYR A 150 -4.86 -6.92 -14.69
CA TYR A 150 -3.47 -6.64 -15.06
C TYR A 150 -2.66 -7.92 -15.04
N GLN A 151 -1.84 -8.13 -16.05
CA GLN A 151 -0.98 -9.29 -16.23
C GLN A 151 0.48 -8.86 -16.26
N ILE A 152 1.36 -9.79 -15.86
CA ILE A 152 2.81 -9.59 -15.94
C ILE A 152 3.27 -9.80 -17.40
N ASP A 153 4.03 -8.84 -17.93
CA ASP A 153 4.81 -9.06 -19.14
C ASP A 153 6.02 -9.93 -18.81
N TRP A 154 5.86 -11.22 -18.98
CA TRP A 154 6.90 -12.19 -18.64
C TRP A 154 8.17 -12.06 -19.49
N GLN A 155 8.04 -11.58 -20.71
CA GLN A 155 9.21 -11.33 -21.57
C GLN A 155 9.99 -10.13 -21.04
N CYS A 156 9.31 -9.04 -20.75
CA CYS A 156 9.92 -7.86 -20.12
C CYS A 156 10.53 -8.22 -18.76
N PHE A 157 9.81 -8.96 -17.91
CA PHE A 157 10.29 -9.37 -16.59
C PHE A 157 11.60 -10.17 -16.68
N GLU A 158 11.66 -11.18 -17.54
CA GLU A 158 12.85 -12.00 -17.79
C GLU A 158 14.02 -11.14 -18.32
N GLN A 159 13.75 -10.26 -19.28
CA GLN A 159 14.76 -9.37 -19.86
C GLN A 159 15.37 -8.41 -18.81
N GLN A 160 14.53 -7.83 -17.97
CA GLN A 160 15.00 -6.93 -16.90
C GLN A 160 15.77 -7.69 -15.82
N ALA A 161 15.28 -8.86 -15.40
CA ALA A 161 15.95 -9.69 -14.40
C ALA A 161 17.33 -10.21 -14.89
N ALA A 162 17.47 -10.48 -16.19
CA ALA A 162 18.70 -10.96 -16.81
C ALA A 162 19.77 -9.86 -16.99
N ARG A 163 19.46 -8.60 -16.75
CA ARG A 163 20.44 -7.51 -16.85
C ARG A 163 21.56 -7.68 -15.81
N PRO A 164 22.81 -7.44 -16.20
CA PRO A 164 23.94 -7.61 -15.28
C PRO A 164 23.94 -6.61 -14.10
N ASP A 165 23.19 -5.51 -14.24
CA ASP A 165 23.01 -4.49 -13.20
C ASP A 165 21.73 -4.68 -12.37
N CYS A 166 20.84 -5.61 -12.70
CA CYS A 166 19.64 -5.91 -11.92
C CYS A 166 20.01 -6.71 -10.65
N ARG A 167 19.70 -6.17 -9.47
CA ARG A 167 20.03 -6.79 -8.19
C ARG A 167 18.82 -7.21 -7.37
N ILE A 168 17.72 -6.48 -7.50
CA ILE A 168 16.58 -6.60 -6.61
C ILE A 168 15.30 -6.57 -7.44
N LEU A 169 14.35 -7.44 -7.09
CA LEU A 169 12.94 -7.26 -7.38
C LEU A 169 12.29 -6.59 -6.16
N LEU A 170 11.75 -5.39 -6.33
CA LEU A 170 10.87 -4.76 -5.34
C LEU A 170 9.42 -5.03 -5.73
N LEU A 171 8.84 -6.02 -5.07
CA LEU A 171 7.48 -6.52 -5.33
C LEU A 171 6.49 -5.86 -4.38
N CYS A 172 5.42 -5.25 -4.90
CA CYS A 172 4.28 -4.80 -4.11
C CYS A 172 3.17 -5.86 -4.15
N SER A 173 2.76 -6.39 -2.99
CA SER A 173 1.85 -7.54 -2.89
C SER A 173 0.88 -7.43 -1.69
N PRO A 174 -0.40 -7.09 -1.89
CA PRO A 174 -1.09 -6.67 -3.13
C PRO A 174 -0.54 -5.41 -3.76
N HIS A 175 -0.72 -5.31 -5.07
CA HIS A 175 -0.10 -4.27 -5.87
C HIS A 175 -0.85 -2.93 -5.81
N ASN A 176 -0.17 -1.86 -5.43
CA ASN A 176 -0.66 -0.48 -5.53
C ASN A 176 -0.01 0.20 -6.75
N PRO A 177 -0.79 0.74 -7.71
CA PRO A 177 -2.19 1.15 -7.59
C PRO A 177 -3.23 0.15 -8.16
N THR A 178 -2.84 -0.93 -8.82
CA THR A 178 -3.77 -1.75 -9.61
C THR A 178 -4.68 -2.66 -8.79
N GLY A 179 -4.34 -2.91 -7.52
CA GLY A 179 -5.09 -3.80 -6.64
C GLY A 179 -4.94 -5.29 -6.97
N ARG A 180 -3.95 -5.67 -7.80
CA ARG A 180 -3.65 -7.08 -8.10
C ARG A 180 -3.19 -7.83 -6.85
N VAL A 181 -3.70 -9.05 -6.68
CA VAL A 181 -3.19 -10.06 -5.74
C VAL A 181 -2.53 -11.16 -6.56
N TRP A 182 -1.22 -11.37 -6.36
CA TRP A 182 -0.46 -12.31 -7.16
C TRP A 182 -0.82 -13.75 -6.83
N THR A 183 -1.02 -14.58 -7.85
CA THR A 183 -1.30 -16.01 -7.70
C THR A 183 -0.03 -16.77 -7.31
N ARG A 184 -0.20 -18.00 -6.76
CA ARG A 184 0.94 -18.89 -6.46
C ARG A 184 1.81 -19.17 -7.69
N ASP A 185 1.18 -19.34 -8.86
CA ASP A 185 1.90 -19.62 -10.11
C ASP A 185 2.70 -18.40 -10.58
N GLU A 186 2.12 -17.19 -10.48
CA GLU A 186 2.83 -15.95 -10.80
C GLU A 186 4.02 -15.73 -9.86
N LEU A 187 3.81 -15.86 -8.54
CA LEU A 187 4.87 -15.74 -7.55
C LEU A 187 5.96 -16.79 -7.74
N GLY A 188 5.58 -18.05 -7.98
CA GLY A 188 6.52 -19.14 -8.24
C GLY A 188 7.35 -18.93 -9.51
N ARG A 189 6.73 -18.38 -10.57
CA ARG A 189 7.46 -18.04 -11.80
C ARG A 189 8.42 -16.87 -11.58
N MET A 190 8.01 -15.81 -10.87
CA MET A 190 8.91 -14.73 -10.48
C MET A 190 10.09 -15.26 -9.65
N ALA A 191 9.83 -16.14 -8.67
CA ALA A 191 10.85 -16.73 -7.82
C ALA A 191 11.88 -17.53 -8.64
N ALA A 192 11.43 -18.36 -9.59
CA ALA A 192 12.32 -19.13 -10.46
C ALA A 192 13.18 -18.24 -11.37
N ILE A 193 12.63 -17.14 -11.89
CA ILE A 193 13.39 -16.18 -12.69
C ILE A 193 14.40 -15.44 -11.82
N CYS A 194 13.99 -14.91 -10.68
CA CYS A 194 14.89 -14.22 -9.75
C CYS A 194 16.05 -15.10 -9.31
N GLN A 195 15.78 -16.35 -8.94
CA GLN A 195 16.82 -17.32 -8.57
C GLN A 195 17.82 -17.56 -9.70
N ARG A 196 17.32 -17.77 -10.93
CA ARG A 196 18.19 -18.02 -12.12
C ARG A 196 19.16 -16.89 -12.39
N HIS A 197 18.73 -15.65 -12.15
CA HIS A 197 19.54 -14.45 -12.42
C HIS A 197 20.21 -13.84 -11.19
N GLY A 198 20.09 -14.47 -10.01
CA GLY A 198 20.69 -14.00 -8.76
C GLY A 198 20.05 -12.69 -8.25
N VAL A 199 18.79 -12.43 -8.58
CA VAL A 199 18.02 -11.25 -8.15
C VAL A 199 17.41 -11.52 -6.78
N LYS A 200 17.71 -10.66 -5.79
CA LYS A 200 17.10 -10.73 -4.46
C LYS A 200 15.69 -10.13 -4.46
N VAL A 201 14.84 -10.54 -3.53
CA VAL A 201 13.46 -10.09 -3.50
C VAL A 201 13.14 -9.32 -2.22
N ILE A 202 12.62 -8.10 -2.38
CA ILE A 202 11.98 -7.34 -1.30
C ILE A 202 10.49 -7.31 -1.62
N SER A 203 9.70 -8.01 -0.82
CA SER A 203 8.23 -8.00 -0.95
C SER A 203 7.64 -6.98 0.01
N ASP A 204 6.99 -5.94 -0.54
CA ASP A 204 6.22 -4.96 0.22
C ASP A 204 4.79 -5.45 0.35
N ASP A 205 4.47 -6.00 1.50
CA ASP A 205 3.19 -6.64 1.80
C ASP A 205 2.28 -5.76 2.68
N ILE A 206 2.48 -4.43 2.64
CA ILE A 206 1.72 -3.49 3.50
C ILE A 206 0.21 -3.52 3.28
N HIS A 207 -0.25 -3.99 2.12
CA HIS A 207 -1.66 -4.14 1.77
C HIS A 207 -2.21 -5.56 1.94
N MET A 208 -1.42 -6.51 2.44
CA MET A 208 -1.75 -7.93 2.49
C MET A 208 -3.11 -8.25 3.11
N ASP A 209 -3.46 -7.56 4.18
CA ASP A 209 -4.70 -7.80 4.93
C ASP A 209 -5.95 -7.29 4.21
N ILE A 210 -5.80 -6.37 3.27
CA ILE A 210 -6.90 -5.86 2.43
C ILE A 210 -6.88 -6.59 1.07
N SER A 211 -6.85 -7.91 1.13
CA SER A 211 -7.02 -8.79 -0.03
C SER A 211 -8.42 -9.40 -0.02
N PHE A 212 -9.14 -9.29 -1.13
CA PHE A 212 -10.48 -9.87 -1.31
C PHE A 212 -10.41 -11.26 -1.95
N THR A 213 -9.25 -11.63 -2.47
CA THR A 213 -8.89 -12.97 -2.94
C THR A 213 -7.82 -13.56 -2.03
N ARG A 214 -7.37 -14.80 -2.33
CA ARG A 214 -6.35 -15.45 -1.52
C ARG A 214 -5.00 -14.78 -1.70
N TYR A 215 -4.54 -14.07 -0.68
CA TYR A 215 -3.16 -13.58 -0.60
C TYR A 215 -2.20 -14.72 -0.22
N LEU A 216 -0.99 -14.68 -0.78
CA LEU A 216 0.10 -15.60 -0.48
C LEU A 216 1.38 -14.80 -0.20
N PRO A 217 2.01 -14.93 0.97
CA PRO A 217 3.28 -14.27 1.24
C PRO A 217 4.42 -14.88 0.41
N TRP A 218 5.43 -14.07 0.08
CA TRP A 218 6.60 -14.51 -0.70
C TRP A 218 7.31 -15.73 -0.11
N SER A 219 7.35 -15.86 1.21
CA SER A 219 7.96 -17.00 1.91
C SER A 219 7.47 -18.38 1.46
N GLU A 220 6.23 -18.43 0.94
CA GLU A 220 5.60 -19.70 0.50
C GLU A 220 6.07 -20.17 -0.89
N VAL A 221 6.85 -19.34 -1.58
CA VAL A 221 7.38 -19.65 -2.91
C VAL A 221 8.90 -19.41 -3.00
N ALA A 222 9.51 -18.85 -1.96
CA ALA A 222 10.92 -18.51 -1.94
C ALA A 222 11.80 -19.77 -2.08
N PRO A 223 12.73 -19.78 -3.07
CA PRO A 223 13.57 -20.97 -3.32
C PRO A 223 14.79 -21.03 -2.38
N ASP A 224 15.15 -19.91 -1.76
CA ASP A 224 16.34 -19.75 -0.90
C ASP A 224 16.12 -18.63 0.13
N ASP A 225 17.16 -18.12 0.76
CA ASP A 225 17.12 -17.05 1.77
C ASP A 225 17.36 -15.63 1.21
N SER A 226 17.37 -15.47 -0.12
CA SER A 226 17.63 -14.19 -0.80
C SER A 226 16.41 -13.27 -0.85
N TRP A 227 15.64 -13.18 0.26
CA TRP A 227 14.43 -12.38 0.32
C TRP A 227 14.20 -11.70 1.67
N ALA A 228 13.38 -10.65 1.60
CA ALA A 228 12.75 -10.05 2.77
C ALA A 228 11.27 -9.76 2.46
N LEU A 229 10.42 -9.96 3.44
CA LEU A 229 9.02 -9.55 3.43
C LEU A 229 8.86 -8.39 4.41
N VAL A 230 8.37 -7.26 3.93
CA VAL A 230 8.23 -6.01 4.70
C VAL A 230 6.76 -5.64 4.81
N SER A 231 6.28 -5.35 6.01
CA SER A 231 4.88 -4.97 6.22
C SER A 231 4.68 -4.10 7.47
N SER A 232 3.45 -3.68 7.67
CA SER A 232 2.98 -2.92 8.84
C SER A 232 1.47 -3.05 8.97
N GLY A 233 0.94 -3.03 10.18
CA GLY A 233 -0.49 -2.87 10.44
C GLY A 233 -1.06 -1.49 10.08
N SER A 234 -0.22 -0.56 9.64
CA SER A 234 -0.60 0.84 9.43
C SER A 234 -1.74 1.03 8.42
N LYS A 235 -1.76 0.24 7.32
CA LYS A 235 -2.83 0.33 6.31
C LYS A 235 -4.07 -0.45 6.73
N SER A 236 -3.89 -1.66 7.24
CA SER A 236 -4.97 -2.57 7.61
C SER A 236 -5.80 -2.04 8.78
N PHE A 237 -5.16 -1.40 9.74
CA PHE A 237 -5.79 -0.91 10.97
C PHE A 237 -5.84 0.63 11.08
N ASN A 238 -5.49 1.33 10.00
CA ASN A 238 -5.50 2.80 9.95
C ASN A 238 -4.71 3.47 11.07
N ILE A 239 -3.47 3.04 11.29
CA ILE A 239 -2.57 3.54 12.33
C ILE A 239 -1.23 4.10 11.81
N PRO A 240 -1.14 4.72 10.62
CA PRO A 240 0.15 5.15 10.07
C PRO A 240 0.83 6.22 10.94
N ALA A 241 0.07 7.06 11.63
CA ALA A 241 0.61 8.11 12.50
C ALA A 241 1.30 7.58 13.76
N LEU A 242 1.07 6.33 14.15
CA LEU A 242 1.73 5.71 15.31
C LEU A 242 3.13 5.19 14.96
N GLY A 243 3.46 5.11 13.68
CA GLY A 243 4.74 4.58 13.19
C GLY A 243 4.88 3.08 13.41
N GLY A 244 6.02 2.55 12.97
CA GLY A 244 6.35 1.14 13.10
C GLY A 244 6.03 0.32 11.85
N ALA A 245 7.02 -0.49 11.51
CA ALA A 245 6.98 -1.52 10.49
C ALA A 245 7.83 -2.70 10.96
N TYR A 246 7.71 -3.80 10.25
CA TYR A 246 8.55 -4.96 10.49
C TYR A 246 8.96 -5.60 9.17
N ALA A 247 10.02 -6.40 9.23
CA ALA A 247 10.38 -7.27 8.13
C ALA A 247 10.81 -8.64 8.64
N PHE A 248 10.50 -9.68 7.87
CA PHE A 248 11.18 -10.96 7.96
C PHE A 248 12.32 -10.93 6.95
N ILE A 249 13.56 -10.94 7.44
CA ILE A 249 14.75 -10.99 6.61
C ILE A 249 15.35 -12.38 6.75
N ALA A 250 15.20 -13.21 5.71
CA ALA A 250 15.56 -14.62 5.76
C ALA A 250 17.07 -14.80 5.95
N ASN A 251 17.90 -14.11 5.17
CA ASN A 251 19.34 -14.21 5.24
C ASN A 251 19.90 -13.61 6.54
N ALA A 252 20.65 -14.43 7.29
CA ALA A 252 21.16 -14.07 8.61
C ALA A 252 22.19 -12.92 8.58
N GLU A 253 23.06 -12.87 7.56
CA GLU A 253 24.06 -11.81 7.42
C GLU A 253 23.40 -10.47 7.08
N ALA A 254 22.44 -10.48 6.14
CA ALA A 254 21.68 -9.30 5.78
C ALA A 254 20.88 -8.76 6.99
N ARG A 255 20.29 -9.67 7.77
CA ARG A 255 19.56 -9.32 8.99
C ARG A 255 20.48 -8.68 10.04
N ALA A 256 21.64 -9.25 10.28
CA ALA A 256 22.65 -8.69 11.19
C ALA A 256 23.13 -7.31 10.73
N ALA A 257 23.40 -7.14 9.44
CA ALA A 257 23.80 -5.85 8.86
C ALA A 257 22.69 -4.80 8.97
N TYR A 258 21.43 -5.18 8.73
CA TYR A 258 20.27 -4.32 8.94
C TYR A 258 20.15 -3.84 10.40
N LEU A 259 20.25 -4.77 11.36
CA LEU A 259 20.15 -4.45 12.79
C LEU A 259 21.31 -3.54 13.25
N GLN A 260 22.52 -3.75 12.73
CA GLN A 260 23.66 -2.87 12.98
C GLN A 260 23.39 -1.45 12.48
N ARG A 261 22.87 -1.31 11.25
CA ARG A 261 22.51 0.02 10.70
C ARG A 261 21.41 0.69 11.53
N LEU A 262 20.34 -0.02 11.81
CA LEU A 262 19.23 0.47 12.60
C LEU A 262 19.68 1.03 13.95
N LYS A 263 20.57 0.29 14.65
CA LYS A 263 21.04 0.65 15.98
C LYS A 263 22.21 1.64 15.94
N ALA A 264 23.31 1.29 15.26
CA ALA A 264 24.56 2.01 15.37
C ALA A 264 24.63 3.21 14.42
N ALA A 265 24.17 3.08 13.18
CA ALA A 265 24.27 4.18 12.22
C ALA A 265 23.13 5.19 12.36
N HIS A 266 21.89 4.72 12.67
CA HIS A 266 20.71 5.56 12.61
C HIS A 266 20.10 5.85 14.00
N GLY A 267 20.48 5.12 15.07
CA GLY A 267 19.95 5.34 16.42
C GLY A 267 18.47 5.00 16.59
N LEU A 268 17.89 4.16 15.72
CA LEU A 268 16.44 3.88 15.64
C LEU A 268 16.03 2.54 16.29
N SER A 269 16.86 1.99 17.18
CA SER A 269 16.58 0.69 17.80
C SER A 269 15.53 0.74 18.93
N SER A 270 15.18 1.93 19.41
CA SER A 270 14.14 2.14 20.43
C SER A 270 12.87 2.67 19.77
N PRO A 271 11.86 1.83 19.54
CA PRO A 271 10.65 2.23 18.84
C PRO A 271 9.75 3.11 19.69
N PRO A 272 8.84 3.91 19.08
CA PRO A 272 7.72 4.51 19.78
C PRO A 272 6.82 3.41 20.38
N ILE A 273 6.67 3.41 21.70
CA ILE A 273 5.93 2.35 22.43
C ILE A 273 4.47 2.22 21.95
N LEU A 274 3.82 3.34 21.61
CA LEU A 274 2.42 3.32 21.16
C LEU A 274 2.28 2.55 19.85
N GLY A 275 3.24 2.70 18.93
CA GLY A 275 3.25 1.94 17.68
C GLY A 275 3.44 0.44 17.91
N VAL A 276 4.34 0.04 18.80
CA VAL A 276 4.55 -1.38 19.16
C VAL A 276 3.28 -1.99 19.76
N LEU A 277 2.68 -1.32 20.73
CA LEU A 277 1.45 -1.80 21.39
C LEU A 277 0.27 -1.86 20.43
N ALA A 278 0.15 -0.88 19.52
CA ALA A 278 -0.89 -0.88 18.51
C ALA A 278 -0.77 -2.09 17.57
N HIS A 279 0.44 -2.45 17.12
CA HIS A 279 0.66 -3.64 16.28
C HIS A 279 0.36 -4.93 17.04
N ILE A 280 0.79 -5.04 18.30
CA ILE A 280 0.49 -6.22 19.13
C ILE A 280 -1.02 -6.42 19.26
N SER A 281 -1.74 -5.36 19.65
CA SER A 281 -3.19 -5.41 19.81
C SER A 281 -3.93 -5.66 18.51
N ALA A 282 -3.48 -5.02 17.41
CA ALA A 282 -4.03 -5.21 16.07
C ALA A 282 -4.00 -6.67 15.65
N TYR A 283 -2.85 -7.32 15.77
CA TYR A 283 -2.66 -8.69 15.29
C TYR A 283 -3.19 -9.76 16.24
N ARG A 284 -3.28 -9.48 17.55
CA ARG A 284 -3.89 -10.41 18.51
C ARG A 284 -5.42 -10.35 18.50
N ASP A 285 -5.97 -9.13 18.48
CA ASP A 285 -7.39 -8.92 18.82
C ASP A 285 -8.18 -8.21 17.72
N GLY A 286 -7.51 -7.66 16.68
CA GLY A 286 -8.13 -6.81 15.66
C GLY A 286 -8.78 -7.58 14.50
N GLY A 287 -8.66 -8.91 14.45
CA GLY A 287 -9.06 -9.73 13.31
C GLY A 287 -10.52 -9.57 12.91
N ALA A 288 -11.44 -9.61 13.88
CA ALA A 288 -12.88 -9.48 13.62
C ALA A 288 -13.26 -8.08 13.07
N TRP A 289 -12.64 -7.02 13.61
CA TRP A 289 -12.84 -5.67 13.10
C TRP A 289 -12.36 -5.55 11.64
N LEU A 290 -11.19 -6.10 11.35
CA LEU A 290 -10.62 -6.10 10.00
C LEU A 290 -11.50 -6.84 8.99
N ASP A 291 -12.11 -7.98 9.37
CA ASP A 291 -12.97 -8.73 8.48
C ASP A 291 -14.25 -7.96 8.12
N VAL A 292 -14.83 -7.22 9.07
CA VAL A 292 -15.97 -6.33 8.81
C VAL A 292 -15.54 -5.14 7.96
N LEU A 293 -14.38 -4.52 8.25
CA LEU A 293 -13.82 -3.44 7.43
C LEU A 293 -13.61 -3.89 5.99
N LYS A 294 -13.02 -5.06 5.76
CA LYS A 294 -12.80 -5.61 4.40
C LYS A 294 -14.12 -5.73 3.63
N SER A 295 -15.16 -6.25 4.27
CA SER A 295 -16.48 -6.36 3.67
C SER A 295 -17.06 -5.00 3.29
N TYR A 296 -16.88 -4.00 4.15
CA TYR A 296 -17.30 -2.62 3.92
C TYR A 296 -16.56 -1.99 2.75
N LEU A 297 -15.23 -2.10 2.72
CA LEU A 297 -14.37 -1.59 1.65
C LEU A 297 -14.69 -2.23 0.30
N HIS A 298 -14.90 -3.55 0.27
CA HIS A 298 -15.33 -4.25 -0.93
C HIS A 298 -16.69 -3.73 -1.45
N GLY A 299 -17.63 -3.44 -0.53
CA GLY A 299 -18.90 -2.80 -0.87
C GLY A 299 -18.72 -1.41 -1.48
N ASN A 300 -17.80 -0.60 -0.96
CA ASN A 300 -17.47 0.71 -1.53
C ASN A 300 -16.90 0.59 -2.94
N LEU A 301 -15.97 -0.37 -3.18
CA LEU A 301 -15.41 -0.63 -4.50
C LEU A 301 -16.47 -1.15 -5.49
N ALA A 302 -17.40 -1.99 -5.03
CA ALA A 302 -18.54 -2.45 -5.83
C ALA A 302 -19.46 -1.29 -6.21
N GLN A 303 -19.66 -0.33 -5.32
CA GLN A 303 -20.41 0.90 -5.61
C GLN A 303 -19.70 1.76 -6.66
N VAL A 304 -18.38 1.91 -6.59
CA VAL A 304 -17.60 2.57 -7.66
C VAL A 304 -17.85 1.89 -8.99
N ALA A 305 -17.78 0.56 -9.06
CA ALA A 305 -18.02 -0.21 -10.29
C ALA A 305 -19.44 0.02 -10.82
N ALA A 306 -20.45 -0.12 -9.97
CA ALA A 306 -21.85 0.05 -10.37
C ALA A 306 -22.14 1.45 -10.91
N ARG A 307 -21.66 2.49 -10.19
CA ARG A 307 -21.90 3.89 -10.54
C ARG A 307 -21.17 4.33 -11.81
N LEU A 308 -19.86 4.02 -11.92
CA LEU A 308 -19.07 4.42 -13.08
C LEU A 308 -19.50 3.68 -14.34
N ASN A 309 -19.66 2.35 -14.28
CA ASN A 309 -20.09 1.57 -15.44
C ASN A 309 -21.53 1.88 -15.86
N GLY A 310 -22.41 2.23 -14.90
CA GLY A 310 -23.76 2.67 -15.18
C GLY A 310 -23.82 4.02 -15.91
N ALA A 311 -22.95 4.96 -15.53
CA ALA A 311 -22.85 6.28 -16.18
C ALA A 311 -22.03 6.22 -17.49
N PHE A 312 -20.99 5.40 -17.55
CA PHE A 312 -20.04 5.31 -18.64
C PHE A 312 -19.61 3.85 -18.87
N PRO A 313 -20.36 3.05 -19.65
CA PRO A 313 -20.03 1.63 -19.88
C PRO A 313 -18.62 1.43 -20.48
N ALA A 314 -18.10 2.41 -21.20
CA ALA A 314 -16.76 2.36 -21.82
C ALA A 314 -15.60 2.41 -20.81
N ILE A 315 -15.83 2.74 -19.54
CA ILE A 315 -14.80 2.69 -18.49
C ILE A 315 -14.42 1.23 -18.17
N ASP A 316 -15.39 0.30 -18.18
CA ASP A 316 -15.19 -1.11 -17.80
C ASP A 316 -14.38 -1.28 -16.52
N TYR A 317 -14.77 -0.51 -15.47
CA TYR A 317 -14.12 -0.62 -14.18
C TYR A 317 -14.55 -1.90 -13.48
N ARG A 318 -13.58 -2.65 -12.97
CA ARG A 318 -13.81 -3.87 -12.19
C ARG A 318 -13.28 -3.70 -10.77
N VAL A 319 -13.98 -4.29 -9.80
CA VAL A 319 -13.54 -4.33 -8.41
C VAL A 319 -12.17 -5.03 -8.36
N PRO A 320 -11.14 -4.40 -7.77
CA PRO A 320 -9.82 -5.01 -7.69
C PRO A 320 -9.79 -6.20 -6.72
N GLU A 321 -8.77 -7.02 -6.82
CA GLU A 321 -8.55 -8.20 -5.98
C GLU A 321 -8.09 -7.84 -4.55
N GLY A 322 -7.58 -6.62 -4.37
CA GLY A 322 -7.10 -6.10 -3.08
C GLY A 322 -6.98 -4.59 -3.06
N THR A 323 -6.58 -4.07 -1.92
CA THR A 323 -6.49 -2.65 -1.56
C THR A 323 -7.86 -1.96 -1.45
N TYR A 324 -7.88 -0.72 -0.97
CA TYR A 324 -9.07 0.17 -0.96
C TYR A 324 -8.89 1.34 -1.92
N LEU A 325 -8.15 1.10 -3.01
CA LEU A 325 -7.75 2.11 -3.99
C LEU A 325 -8.36 1.74 -5.34
N ALA A 326 -9.35 2.52 -5.79
CA ALA A 326 -9.96 2.32 -7.10
C ALA A 326 -9.05 2.93 -8.17
N TRP A 327 -8.52 2.10 -9.07
CA TRP A 327 -7.67 2.49 -10.19
C TRP A 327 -8.51 2.55 -11.47
N ILE A 328 -8.90 3.77 -11.87
CA ILE A 328 -9.93 4.03 -12.86
C ILE A 328 -9.28 4.41 -14.19
N ASP A 329 -9.48 3.60 -15.21
CA ASP A 329 -9.01 3.81 -16.59
C ASP A 329 -10.01 4.69 -17.37
N LEU A 330 -9.57 5.85 -17.84
CA LEU A 330 -10.40 6.80 -18.56
C LEU A 330 -10.19 6.78 -20.09
N ARG A 331 -9.32 5.90 -20.60
CA ARG A 331 -9.04 5.81 -22.04
C ARG A 331 -10.28 5.45 -22.87
N GLY A 332 -11.18 4.64 -22.32
CA GLY A 332 -12.46 4.32 -22.95
C GLY A 332 -13.37 5.54 -23.21
N LEU A 333 -13.10 6.65 -22.51
CA LEU A 333 -13.79 7.93 -22.72
C LEU A 333 -12.98 8.91 -23.61
N GLY A 334 -11.88 8.47 -24.20
CA GLY A 334 -10.98 9.33 -24.96
C GLY A 334 -10.20 10.33 -24.11
N ILE A 335 -10.07 10.08 -22.79
CA ILE A 335 -9.25 10.90 -21.88
C ILE A 335 -7.87 10.24 -21.79
N ASP A 336 -7.06 10.45 -22.83
CA ASP A 336 -5.77 9.81 -23.04
C ASP A 336 -4.62 10.80 -23.28
N SER A 337 -4.91 12.12 -23.24
CA SER A 337 -3.91 13.19 -23.33
C SER A 337 -3.75 13.93 -22.00
N THR A 338 -2.60 14.60 -21.84
CA THR A 338 -2.32 15.44 -20.65
C THR A 338 -3.32 16.58 -20.55
N GLU A 339 -3.66 17.21 -21.67
CA GLU A 339 -4.57 18.36 -21.73
C GLU A 339 -5.98 17.98 -21.25
N ARG A 340 -6.48 16.81 -21.64
CA ARG A 340 -7.80 16.32 -21.17
C ARG A 340 -7.78 15.93 -19.69
N MET A 341 -6.68 15.37 -19.21
CA MET A 341 -6.51 15.08 -17.78
C MET A 341 -6.38 16.37 -16.95
N ASP A 342 -5.70 17.39 -17.47
CA ASP A 342 -5.60 18.70 -16.81
C ASP A 342 -6.97 19.38 -16.73
N ALA A 343 -7.74 19.33 -17.82
CA ALA A 343 -9.10 19.87 -17.86
C ALA A 343 -10.03 19.13 -16.86
N LEU A 344 -9.94 17.80 -16.79
CA LEU A 344 -10.68 17.01 -15.80
C LEU A 344 -10.28 17.38 -14.38
N GLN A 345 -8.99 17.50 -14.10
CA GLN A 345 -8.48 17.86 -12.77
C GLN A 345 -8.95 19.28 -12.37
N ALA A 346 -8.94 20.21 -13.31
CA ALA A 346 -9.46 21.56 -13.07
C ALA A 346 -10.96 21.54 -12.72
N LEU A 347 -11.77 20.77 -13.45
CA LEU A 347 -13.20 20.61 -13.12
C LEU A 347 -13.40 20.01 -11.72
N LEU A 348 -12.67 18.94 -11.40
CA LEU A 348 -12.77 18.30 -10.08
C LEU A 348 -12.41 19.25 -8.93
N VAL A 349 -11.32 19.99 -9.07
CA VAL A 349 -10.80 20.87 -8.02
C VAL A 349 -11.58 22.19 -7.95
N GLU A 350 -11.69 22.93 -9.07
CA GLU A 350 -12.22 24.29 -9.08
C GLU A 350 -13.76 24.34 -8.97
N LYS A 351 -14.42 23.39 -9.64
CA LYS A 351 -15.89 23.43 -9.72
C LYS A 351 -16.57 22.44 -8.77
N TYR A 352 -16.10 21.20 -8.74
CA TYR A 352 -16.76 20.14 -7.96
C TYR A 352 -16.17 19.93 -6.56
N ARG A 353 -15.08 20.64 -6.24
CA ARG A 353 -14.43 20.70 -4.92
C ARG A 353 -14.06 19.34 -4.36
N VAL A 354 -13.51 18.45 -5.21
CA VAL A 354 -12.98 17.15 -4.82
C VAL A 354 -11.52 16.98 -5.26
N ALA A 355 -10.73 16.33 -4.43
CA ALA A 355 -9.33 16.00 -4.71
C ALA A 355 -9.20 14.49 -4.94
N ILE A 356 -8.92 14.09 -6.19
CA ILE A 356 -8.65 12.71 -6.59
C ILE A 356 -7.25 12.65 -7.20
N MET A 357 -6.48 11.61 -6.86
CA MET A 357 -5.10 11.49 -7.36
C MET A 357 -5.08 11.15 -8.84
N ARG A 358 -4.26 11.90 -9.59
CA ARG A 358 -3.92 11.57 -10.98
C ARG A 358 -3.04 10.33 -11.03
N GLY A 359 -3.28 9.51 -12.04
CA GLY A 359 -2.55 8.25 -12.18
C GLY A 359 -1.11 8.41 -12.67
N ASP A 360 -0.75 9.52 -13.33
CA ASP A 360 0.64 9.82 -13.73
C ASP A 360 1.59 9.99 -12.53
N THR A 361 1.06 10.23 -11.33
CA THR A 361 1.82 10.15 -10.06
C THR A 361 2.50 8.78 -9.87
N TYR A 362 1.93 7.71 -10.44
CA TYR A 362 2.38 6.32 -10.29
C TYR A 362 3.22 5.80 -11.47
N GLY A 363 3.57 6.69 -12.38
CA GLY A 363 4.36 6.38 -13.57
C GLY A 363 3.63 6.74 -14.86
N PRO A 364 4.36 6.73 -16.00
CA PRO A 364 3.83 7.16 -17.29
C PRO A 364 2.64 6.32 -17.77
N GLU A 365 2.54 5.07 -17.36
CA GLU A 365 1.43 4.16 -17.67
C GLU A 365 0.12 4.62 -17.04
N GLY A 366 0.20 5.40 -15.95
CA GLY A 366 -0.95 5.96 -15.24
C GLY A 366 -1.54 7.23 -15.84
N ARG A 367 -1.00 7.78 -16.94
CA ARG A 367 -1.38 9.08 -17.50
C ARG A 367 -2.89 9.28 -17.69
N SER A 368 -3.58 8.23 -18.10
CA SER A 368 -5.03 8.27 -18.38
C SER A 368 -5.88 7.67 -17.23
N TYR A 369 -5.34 7.65 -16.03
CA TYR A 369 -5.98 7.03 -14.88
C TYR A 369 -6.22 8.04 -13.74
N LEU A 370 -7.19 7.71 -12.91
CA LEU A 370 -7.37 8.28 -11.58
C LEU A 370 -7.25 7.19 -10.51
N ARG A 371 -6.70 7.54 -9.34
CA ARG A 371 -6.73 6.68 -8.16
C ARG A 371 -7.62 7.29 -7.09
N LEU A 372 -8.77 6.67 -6.85
CA LEU A 372 -9.75 7.07 -5.84
C LEU A 372 -9.58 6.21 -4.58
N ASN A 373 -9.26 6.81 -3.44
CA ASN A 373 -9.25 6.14 -2.15
C ASN A 373 -10.69 6.00 -1.63
N VAL A 374 -11.16 4.75 -1.42
CA VAL A 374 -12.50 4.46 -0.89
C VAL A 374 -12.49 4.02 0.57
N GLY A 375 -11.39 4.24 1.29
CA GLY A 375 -11.25 4.00 2.72
C GLY A 375 -11.96 5.05 3.58
N CYS A 376 -13.25 5.25 3.34
CA CYS A 376 -14.07 6.26 4.00
C CYS A 376 -15.55 5.82 4.03
N PRO A 377 -16.41 6.48 4.83
CA PRO A 377 -17.84 6.22 4.86
C PRO A 377 -18.47 6.28 3.48
N ARG A 378 -19.44 5.40 3.23
CA ARG A 378 -20.12 5.26 1.93
C ARG A 378 -20.71 6.57 1.44
N SER A 379 -21.27 7.37 2.34
CA SER A 379 -21.81 8.69 2.01
C SER A 379 -20.74 9.66 1.46
N LYS A 380 -19.48 9.52 1.87
CA LYS A 380 -18.37 10.30 1.30
C LYS A 380 -18.00 9.76 -0.09
N VAL A 381 -17.95 8.43 -0.26
CA VAL A 381 -17.73 7.81 -1.60
C VAL A 381 -18.79 8.27 -2.59
N ASP A 382 -20.06 8.32 -2.19
CA ASP A 382 -21.16 8.83 -3.03
C ASP A 382 -20.91 10.25 -3.52
N LYS A 383 -20.53 11.16 -2.61
CA LYS A 383 -20.22 12.56 -2.96
C LYS A 383 -19.06 12.64 -3.95
N GLY A 384 -18.00 11.85 -3.74
CA GLY A 384 -16.86 11.80 -4.66
C GLY A 384 -17.24 11.29 -6.05
N LEU A 385 -18.07 10.26 -6.12
CA LEU A 385 -18.57 9.70 -7.38
C LEU A 385 -19.54 10.65 -8.09
N ASP A 386 -20.41 11.35 -7.37
CA ASP A 386 -21.27 12.37 -7.95
C ASP A 386 -20.44 13.49 -8.63
N ALA A 387 -19.42 13.96 -7.94
CA ALA A 387 -18.51 14.97 -8.47
C ALA A 387 -17.75 14.46 -9.69
N LEU A 388 -17.19 13.26 -9.62
CA LEU A 388 -16.43 12.66 -10.73
C LEU A 388 -17.32 12.44 -11.96
N ILE A 389 -18.51 11.89 -11.78
CA ILE A 389 -19.46 11.62 -12.90
C ILE A 389 -19.87 12.94 -13.57
N ARG A 390 -20.20 13.98 -12.79
CA ARG A 390 -20.56 15.29 -13.35
C ARG A 390 -19.39 15.95 -14.07
N ALA A 391 -18.18 15.87 -13.52
CA ALA A 391 -16.98 16.42 -14.17
C ALA A 391 -16.71 15.71 -15.52
N LEU A 392 -16.84 14.38 -15.56
CA LEU A 392 -16.70 13.60 -16.79
C LEU A 392 -17.80 13.94 -17.81
N GLN A 393 -19.06 14.06 -17.40
CA GLN A 393 -20.16 14.45 -18.29
C GLN A 393 -19.92 15.82 -18.92
N GLU A 394 -19.47 16.79 -18.13
CA GLU A 394 -19.19 18.14 -18.60
C GLU A 394 -18.00 18.16 -19.56
N LEU A 395 -16.92 17.46 -19.22
CA LEU A 395 -15.74 17.36 -20.09
C LEU A 395 -16.03 16.69 -21.44
N LEU A 396 -16.98 15.74 -21.46
CA LEU A 396 -17.35 15.01 -22.69
C LEU A 396 -18.39 15.75 -23.54
N ALA A 397 -19.09 16.73 -22.96
CA ALA A 397 -20.07 17.56 -23.67
C ALA A 397 -19.47 18.78 -24.35
N GLY A 398 -18.28 19.23 -23.93
CA GLY A 398 -17.52 20.35 -24.51
C GLY A 398 -16.38 19.88 -25.38
#